data_24ee6af52b87ceaf5e1dab8ffe7003aa
#
_entry.id   24ee6af52b87ceaf5e1dab8ffe7003aa
#
_cell.length_a   1.000
_cell.length_b   1.000
_cell.length_c   1.000
_cell.angle_alpha   90.00
_cell.angle_beta   90.00
_cell.angle_gamma   90.00
#
_symmetry.space_group_name_H-M   'P 1'
#
loop_
_entity.id
_entity.type
_entity.pdbx_description
1 polymer ?
#
loop_
_entity_poly.entity_id
_entity_poly.type
_entity_poly.pdbx_seq_one_letter_code
_entity_poly.pdbx_strand_id
1 'polypeptide(L)'
;MHAIPSHVVDTHCHVISSDNTRFPINTPTGGKQSDWSKERPVSDAGMMTAMKDAGVSKSVLVQASTCYGHDNSYVAQSVKHHPDAFLGVFSVDLVSPQSIEQVTHWMGLGMSGVRVFIAGHTAQDQTLRIDDSRADPLWEYVSSHHIPICVQLRSWGLSALASVLHRHPKLIVLLDHFARPDLQGGTPYSDAQGLFDLAAFEGLHFKLTTHNIRDAQLGKATPESFIQRVVNVFGASRIAWGSNFPACSGSLGEQLQESLAATQSLKSADQDWIYSKTAHTLYPSLSQVIGLSQP
;
A
#
# COMPACT_ATOMS: atom_id res chain seq x y z
N MET A 1 -25.97 -1.10 4.80
CA MET A 1 -24.78 -1.61 4.08
C MET A 1 -24.79 -1.01 2.68
N HIS A 2 -23.66 -0.48 2.24
CA HIS A 2 -23.49 0.01 0.87
C HIS A 2 -23.30 -1.18 -0.09
N ALA A 3 -23.73 -1.02 -1.34
CA ALA A 3 -23.53 -2.05 -2.35
C ALA A 3 -22.02 -2.22 -2.64
N ILE A 4 -21.54 -3.45 -2.64
CA ILE A 4 -20.14 -3.76 -2.93
C ILE A 4 -19.97 -3.82 -4.45
N PRO A 5 -18.97 -3.10 -5.03
CA PRO A 5 -18.63 -3.26 -6.45
C PRO A 5 -18.30 -4.72 -6.80
N SER A 6 -18.56 -5.12 -8.03
CA SER A 6 -18.46 -6.53 -8.46
C SER A 6 -17.04 -7.12 -8.37
N HIS A 7 -16.01 -6.29 -8.40
CA HIS A 7 -14.60 -6.70 -8.43
C HIS A 7 -13.74 -5.79 -7.57
N VAL A 8 -13.87 -5.93 -6.24
CA VAL A 8 -13.04 -5.16 -5.31
C VAL A 8 -11.66 -5.80 -5.20
N VAL A 9 -10.62 -4.98 -5.38
CA VAL A 9 -9.22 -5.35 -5.15
C VAL A 9 -8.69 -4.57 -3.95
N ASP A 10 -8.19 -5.27 -2.94
CA ASP A 10 -7.51 -4.68 -1.79
C ASP A 10 -6.01 -4.53 -2.12
N THR A 11 -5.53 -3.29 -2.29
CA THR A 11 -4.12 -3.04 -2.63
C THR A 11 -3.20 -2.92 -1.43
N HIS A 12 -3.71 -3.11 -0.21
CA HIS A 12 -2.90 -2.97 1.00
C HIS A 12 -3.45 -3.78 2.18
N CYS A 13 -3.02 -5.03 2.29
CA CYS A 13 -3.26 -5.86 3.46
C CYS A 13 -1.99 -6.63 3.85
N HIS A 14 -1.98 -7.22 5.02
CA HIS A 14 -0.82 -7.90 5.59
C HIS A 14 -1.16 -9.29 6.09
N VAL A 15 -0.20 -10.21 5.98
CA VAL A 15 -0.31 -11.55 6.56
C VAL A 15 0.79 -11.79 7.58
N ILE A 16 0.45 -12.48 8.65
CA ILE A 16 1.34 -12.87 9.76
C ILE A 16 1.20 -14.36 9.97
N SER A 17 2.32 -15.08 9.91
CA SER A 17 2.35 -16.52 10.15
C SER A 17 2.09 -16.86 11.62
N SER A 18 1.37 -17.97 11.86
CA SER A 18 1.32 -18.61 13.17
C SER A 18 2.51 -19.52 13.44
N ASP A 19 3.30 -19.88 12.40
CA ASP A 19 4.49 -20.70 12.52
C ASP A 19 5.75 -19.82 12.69
N ASN A 20 5.99 -19.42 13.92
CA ASN A 20 7.17 -18.60 14.26
C ASN A 20 8.51 -19.39 14.19
N THR A 21 8.48 -20.71 14.05
CA THR A 21 9.67 -21.51 13.85
C THR A 21 10.15 -21.37 12.41
N ARG A 22 9.23 -21.46 11.47
CA ARG A 22 9.53 -21.33 10.05
C ARG A 22 9.65 -19.88 9.59
N PHE A 23 8.85 -18.98 10.17
CA PHE A 23 8.83 -17.55 9.85
C PHE A 23 9.02 -16.74 11.14
N PRO A 24 10.26 -16.69 11.66
CA PRO A 24 10.53 -15.99 12.90
C PRO A 24 10.30 -14.48 12.76
N ILE A 25 9.86 -13.86 13.85
CA ILE A 25 9.77 -12.42 13.92
C ILE A 25 11.17 -11.82 13.75
N ASN A 26 11.30 -10.92 12.78
CA ASN A 26 12.55 -10.25 12.43
C ASN A 26 12.28 -8.76 12.25
N THR A 27 12.16 -8.03 13.35
CA THR A 27 11.89 -6.59 13.29
C THR A 27 13.10 -5.82 12.74
N PRO A 28 12.90 -4.67 12.08
CA PRO A 28 14.00 -3.81 11.67
C PRO A 28 14.92 -3.49 12.85
N THR A 29 16.21 -3.29 12.59
CA THR A 29 17.24 -3.02 13.60
C THR A 29 16.80 -1.93 14.57
N GLY A 30 16.77 -2.24 15.87
CA GLY A 30 16.31 -1.35 16.94
C GLY A 30 14.79 -1.15 17.01
N GLY A 31 14.03 -1.78 16.12
CA GLY A 31 12.57 -1.69 16.08
C GLY A 31 11.88 -2.65 17.05
N LYS A 32 10.63 -2.32 17.36
CA LYS A 32 9.71 -3.23 18.06
C LYS A 32 8.72 -3.77 17.04
N GLN A 33 8.33 -5.03 17.22
CA GLN A 33 7.19 -5.58 16.51
C GLN A 33 5.95 -4.71 16.80
N SER A 34 5.19 -4.36 15.77
CA SER A 34 3.97 -3.58 15.93
C SER A 34 2.92 -4.33 16.77
N ASP A 35 2.17 -3.59 17.59
CA ASP A 35 1.17 -4.18 18.48
C ASP A 35 0.09 -4.93 17.68
N TRP A 36 -0.37 -4.35 16.54
CA TRP A 36 -1.37 -5.01 15.71
C TRP A 36 -0.93 -6.38 15.21
N SER A 37 0.36 -6.55 14.89
CA SER A 37 0.88 -7.84 14.38
C SER A 37 1.01 -8.92 15.48
N LYS A 38 1.03 -8.50 16.75
CA LYS A 38 0.99 -9.40 17.91
C LYS A 38 -0.45 -9.73 18.30
N GLU A 39 -1.31 -8.71 18.34
CA GLU A 39 -2.66 -8.80 18.90
C GLU A 39 -3.66 -9.38 17.90
N ARG A 40 -3.46 -9.09 16.60
CA ARG A 40 -4.38 -9.43 15.52
C ARG A 40 -3.65 -10.08 14.33
N PRO A 41 -2.83 -11.12 14.54
CA PRO A 41 -2.16 -11.79 13.43
C PRO A 41 -3.21 -12.51 12.56
N VAL A 42 -3.07 -12.38 11.25
CA VAL A 42 -3.93 -13.05 10.27
C VAL A 42 -3.05 -13.82 9.29
N SER A 43 -3.24 -15.14 9.22
CA SER A 43 -2.53 -15.99 8.27
C SER A 43 -3.06 -15.79 6.83
N ASP A 44 -2.37 -16.36 5.84
CA ASP A 44 -2.83 -16.41 4.45
C ASP A 44 -4.22 -17.06 4.33
N ALA A 45 -4.45 -18.18 5.01
CA ALA A 45 -5.76 -18.83 5.04
C ALA A 45 -6.83 -17.96 5.75
N GLY A 46 -6.47 -17.27 6.83
CA GLY A 46 -7.34 -16.32 7.51
C GLY A 46 -7.69 -15.12 6.62
N MET A 47 -6.72 -14.63 5.81
CA MET A 47 -6.94 -13.57 4.84
C MET A 47 -7.92 -14.02 3.74
N MET A 48 -7.80 -15.24 3.21
CA MET A 48 -8.76 -15.82 2.25
C MET A 48 -10.19 -15.84 2.81
N THR A 49 -10.33 -16.23 4.08
CA THR A 49 -11.64 -16.22 4.75
C THR A 49 -12.18 -14.78 4.87
N ALA A 50 -11.37 -13.84 5.34
CA ALA A 50 -11.74 -12.44 5.49
C ALA A 50 -12.16 -11.80 4.15
N MET A 51 -11.43 -12.10 3.07
CA MET A 51 -11.76 -11.63 1.72
C MET A 51 -13.09 -12.17 1.24
N LYS A 52 -13.33 -13.46 1.40
CA LYS A 52 -14.60 -14.10 1.04
C LYS A 52 -15.77 -13.46 1.76
N ASP A 53 -15.65 -13.28 3.07
CA ASP A 53 -16.70 -12.70 3.92
C ASP A 53 -16.97 -11.22 3.59
N ALA A 54 -15.93 -10.48 3.18
CA ALA A 54 -16.00 -9.08 2.79
C ALA A 54 -16.43 -8.86 1.32
N GLY A 55 -16.40 -9.87 0.46
CA GLY A 55 -16.63 -9.73 -0.99
C GLY A 55 -15.44 -9.09 -1.73
N VAL A 56 -14.23 -9.22 -1.19
CA VAL A 56 -12.96 -8.78 -1.85
C VAL A 56 -12.50 -9.91 -2.77
N SER A 57 -12.30 -9.60 -4.05
CA SER A 57 -12.00 -10.61 -5.06
C SER A 57 -10.52 -10.98 -5.14
N LYS A 58 -9.63 -9.98 -4.98
CA LYS A 58 -8.16 -10.15 -5.01
C LYS A 58 -7.51 -9.21 -4.02
N SER A 59 -6.30 -9.55 -3.57
CA SER A 59 -5.54 -8.70 -2.66
C SER A 59 -4.05 -8.64 -3.02
N VAL A 60 -3.47 -7.47 -2.81
CA VAL A 60 -2.02 -7.26 -2.84
C VAL A 60 -1.50 -7.32 -1.41
N LEU A 61 -0.84 -8.43 -1.08
CA LEU A 61 -0.21 -8.64 0.22
C LEU A 61 1.06 -7.79 0.29
N VAL A 62 1.07 -6.82 1.18
CA VAL A 62 2.22 -5.95 1.40
C VAL A 62 3.04 -6.48 2.57
N GLN A 63 4.36 -6.58 2.38
CA GLN A 63 5.26 -7.05 3.44
C GLN A 63 5.01 -6.34 4.77
N ALA A 64 4.83 -7.12 5.84
CA ALA A 64 4.64 -6.61 7.19
C ALA A 64 5.99 -6.19 7.80
N SER A 65 6.55 -5.06 7.32
CA SER A 65 7.92 -4.64 7.61
C SER A 65 8.20 -4.47 9.10
N THR A 66 7.22 -4.08 9.91
CA THR A 66 7.36 -3.98 11.38
C THR A 66 7.35 -5.34 12.09
N CYS A 67 7.08 -6.42 11.37
CA CYS A 67 7.09 -7.78 11.89
C CYS A 67 8.29 -8.56 11.38
N TYR A 68 8.54 -8.53 10.07
CA TYR A 68 9.52 -9.37 9.38
C TYR A 68 10.67 -8.60 8.73
N GLY A 69 10.72 -7.26 8.85
CA GLY A 69 11.73 -6.46 8.15
C GLY A 69 11.74 -6.75 6.66
N HIS A 70 12.91 -7.16 6.15
CA HIS A 70 13.13 -7.54 4.75
C HIS A 70 13.10 -9.06 4.50
N ASP A 71 12.68 -9.86 5.49
CA ASP A 71 12.40 -11.27 5.27
C ASP A 71 11.01 -11.44 4.65
N ASN A 72 10.97 -11.57 3.35
CA ASN A 72 9.73 -11.66 2.57
C ASN A 72 9.21 -13.11 2.39
N SER A 73 9.80 -14.07 3.09
CA SER A 73 9.52 -15.50 2.90
C SER A 73 8.06 -15.84 3.07
N TYR A 74 7.38 -15.27 4.09
CA TYR A 74 5.98 -15.59 4.34
C TYR A 74 5.03 -14.96 3.32
N VAL A 75 5.24 -13.70 2.95
CA VAL A 75 4.41 -13.09 1.90
C VAL A 75 4.57 -13.81 0.56
N ALA A 76 5.80 -14.21 0.21
CA ALA A 76 6.05 -14.97 -1.02
C ALA A 76 5.40 -16.37 -0.98
N GLN A 77 5.47 -17.06 0.17
CA GLN A 77 4.76 -18.34 0.35
C GLN A 77 3.25 -18.18 0.23
N SER A 78 2.68 -17.13 0.81
CA SER A 78 1.24 -16.86 0.76
C SER A 78 0.76 -16.65 -0.68
N VAL A 79 1.53 -15.91 -1.50
CA VAL A 79 1.25 -15.75 -2.94
C VAL A 79 1.32 -17.09 -3.66
N LYS A 80 2.34 -17.90 -3.38
CA LYS A 80 2.49 -19.24 -3.98
C LYS A 80 1.35 -20.19 -3.60
N HIS A 81 0.81 -20.09 -2.38
CA HIS A 81 -0.32 -20.90 -1.93
C HIS A 81 -1.66 -20.50 -2.59
N HIS A 82 -1.82 -19.21 -2.89
CA HIS A 82 -3.08 -18.64 -3.40
C HIS A 82 -2.84 -17.72 -4.61
N PRO A 83 -2.25 -18.22 -5.71
CA PRO A 83 -1.79 -17.40 -6.83
C PRO A 83 -2.94 -16.69 -7.57
N ASP A 84 -4.16 -17.23 -7.49
CA ASP A 84 -5.34 -16.62 -8.10
C ASP A 84 -5.95 -15.49 -7.27
N ALA A 85 -5.60 -15.41 -5.98
CA ALA A 85 -6.16 -14.45 -5.03
C ALA A 85 -5.16 -13.37 -4.62
N PHE A 86 -3.88 -13.71 -4.56
CA PHE A 86 -2.85 -12.83 -4.02
C PHE A 86 -1.79 -12.44 -5.03
N LEU A 87 -1.42 -11.16 -4.99
CA LEU A 87 -0.11 -10.67 -5.43
C LEU A 87 0.71 -10.27 -4.21
N GLY A 88 2.03 -10.20 -4.37
CA GLY A 88 2.94 -9.85 -3.26
C GLY A 88 3.78 -8.62 -3.56
N VAL A 89 3.90 -7.76 -2.56
CA VAL A 89 4.80 -6.61 -2.54
C VAL A 89 5.82 -6.84 -1.43
N PHE A 90 7.08 -7.01 -1.81
CA PHE A 90 8.19 -7.35 -0.92
C PHE A 90 9.01 -6.12 -0.51
N SER A 91 9.63 -6.18 0.65
CA SER A 91 10.45 -5.09 1.19
C SER A 91 11.93 -5.32 0.90
N VAL A 92 12.65 -4.25 0.57
CA VAL A 92 14.10 -4.25 0.43
C VAL A 92 14.73 -3.11 1.22
N ASP A 93 15.99 -3.26 1.61
CA ASP A 93 16.78 -2.14 2.11
C ASP A 93 17.13 -1.21 0.94
N LEU A 94 16.58 -0.01 0.99
CA LEU A 94 16.68 1.00 -0.07
C LEU A 94 18.13 1.35 -0.45
N VAL A 95 19.04 1.35 0.52
CA VAL A 95 20.45 1.77 0.32
C VAL A 95 21.42 0.61 0.32
N SER A 96 20.92 -0.63 0.38
CA SER A 96 21.77 -1.81 0.29
C SER A 96 22.39 -1.93 -1.11
N PRO A 97 23.71 -2.20 -1.22
CA PRO A 97 24.33 -2.50 -2.51
C PRO A 97 23.73 -3.76 -3.19
N GLN A 98 23.05 -4.63 -2.44
CA GLN A 98 22.37 -5.82 -2.94
C GLN A 98 20.89 -5.59 -3.27
N SER A 99 20.38 -4.36 -3.17
CA SER A 99 18.95 -4.07 -3.36
C SER A 99 18.40 -4.54 -4.71
N ILE A 100 19.15 -4.36 -5.80
CA ILE A 100 18.77 -4.79 -7.16
C ILE A 100 18.74 -6.33 -7.27
N GLU A 101 19.73 -7.00 -6.68
CA GLU A 101 19.77 -8.47 -6.63
C GLU A 101 18.55 -9.01 -5.87
N GLN A 102 18.22 -8.41 -4.72
CA GLN A 102 17.02 -8.76 -3.96
C GLN A 102 15.73 -8.54 -4.76
N VAL A 103 15.61 -7.41 -5.48
CA VAL A 103 14.46 -7.17 -6.37
C VAL A 103 14.38 -8.25 -7.43
N THR A 104 15.47 -8.56 -8.12
CA THR A 104 15.51 -9.59 -9.15
C THR A 104 15.10 -10.96 -8.59
N HIS A 105 15.60 -11.31 -7.41
CA HIS A 105 15.27 -12.57 -6.72
C HIS A 105 13.76 -12.67 -6.45
N TRP A 106 13.17 -11.69 -5.77
CA TRP A 106 11.76 -11.76 -5.37
C TRP A 106 10.81 -11.66 -6.55
N MET A 107 11.13 -10.84 -7.56
CA MET A 107 10.37 -10.80 -8.81
C MET A 107 10.42 -12.18 -9.53
N GLY A 108 11.57 -12.83 -9.53
CA GLY A 108 11.75 -14.19 -10.08
C GLY A 108 10.92 -15.26 -9.33
N LEU A 109 10.55 -15.02 -8.08
CA LEU A 109 9.65 -15.85 -7.29
C LEU A 109 8.16 -15.50 -7.45
N GLY A 110 7.80 -14.63 -8.40
CA GLY A 110 6.41 -14.28 -8.72
C GLY A 110 5.84 -13.12 -7.89
N MET A 111 6.70 -12.39 -7.16
CA MET A 111 6.26 -11.16 -6.51
C MET A 111 6.07 -10.04 -7.54
N SER A 112 5.29 -9.02 -7.21
CA SER A 112 4.76 -8.07 -8.21
C SER A 112 5.11 -6.60 -7.94
N GLY A 113 5.79 -6.28 -6.85
CA GLY A 113 6.17 -4.91 -6.53
C GLY A 113 7.09 -4.80 -5.33
N VAL A 114 7.71 -3.65 -5.17
CA VAL A 114 8.66 -3.34 -4.10
C VAL A 114 8.00 -2.49 -3.03
N ARG A 115 8.31 -2.72 -1.76
CA ARG A 115 7.98 -1.84 -0.64
C ARG A 115 9.22 -1.12 -0.13
N VAL A 116 9.12 0.19 -0.03
CA VAL A 116 10.05 1.04 0.72
C VAL A 116 9.35 1.53 1.97
N PHE A 117 9.85 1.10 3.12
CA PHE A 117 9.30 1.43 4.42
C PHE A 117 10.24 2.40 5.15
N ILE A 118 9.86 3.67 5.16
CA ILE A 118 10.58 4.70 5.92
C ILE A 118 9.99 4.72 7.33
N ALA A 119 10.67 4.04 8.25
CA ALA A 119 10.25 3.95 9.64
C ALA A 119 10.27 5.32 10.33
N GLY A 120 9.61 5.40 11.47
CA GLY A 120 9.56 6.58 12.33
C GLY A 120 8.21 7.28 12.33
N HIS A 121 7.82 7.72 13.53
CA HIS A 121 6.59 8.50 13.74
C HIS A 121 6.85 10.01 13.66
N THR A 122 8.12 10.42 13.86
CA THR A 122 8.60 11.80 13.74
C THR A 122 9.79 11.85 12.78
N ALA A 123 10.14 13.05 12.30
CA ALA A 123 11.31 13.23 11.45
C ALA A 123 12.62 12.83 12.17
N GLN A 124 12.66 12.96 13.49
CA GLN A 124 13.83 12.59 14.30
C GLN A 124 14.01 11.07 14.43
N ASP A 125 12.90 10.31 14.37
CA ASP A 125 12.95 8.85 14.44
C ASP A 125 13.33 8.20 13.10
N GLN A 126 13.43 9.01 12.05
CA GLN A 126 13.76 8.53 10.71
C GLN A 126 15.27 8.26 10.61
N THR A 127 15.63 7.00 10.43
CA THR A 127 17.02 6.57 10.26
C THR A 127 17.48 6.61 8.80
N LEU A 128 16.55 6.63 7.85
CA LEU A 128 16.79 6.60 6.42
C LEU A 128 15.94 7.65 5.72
N ARG A 129 16.57 8.41 4.82
CA ARG A 129 15.87 9.35 3.95
C ARG A 129 15.56 8.69 2.61
N ILE A 130 14.34 8.89 2.10
CA ILE A 130 13.94 8.35 0.80
C ILE A 130 14.73 8.94 -0.37
N ASP A 131 15.23 10.17 -0.22
CA ASP A 131 16.02 10.90 -1.22
C ASP A 131 17.54 10.69 -1.10
N ASP A 132 18.00 9.74 -0.29
CA ASP A 132 19.39 9.34 -0.21
C ASP A 132 19.89 8.87 -1.57
N SER A 133 20.95 9.48 -2.08
CA SER A 133 21.49 9.19 -3.42
C SER A 133 22.02 7.78 -3.59
N ARG A 134 22.31 7.07 -2.49
CA ARG A 134 22.67 5.64 -2.55
C ARG A 134 21.54 4.77 -3.07
N ALA A 135 20.31 5.27 -3.02
CA ALA A 135 19.14 4.59 -3.55
C ALA A 135 18.90 4.83 -5.06
N ASP A 136 19.57 5.80 -5.67
CA ASP A 136 19.34 6.14 -7.08
C ASP A 136 19.51 4.94 -8.05
N PRO A 137 20.45 4.00 -7.87
CA PRO A 137 20.52 2.80 -8.71
C PRO A 137 19.27 1.91 -8.60
N LEU A 138 18.67 1.81 -7.41
CA LEU A 138 17.42 1.06 -7.22
C LEU A 138 16.25 1.77 -7.92
N TRP A 139 16.14 3.11 -7.75
CA TRP A 139 15.09 3.89 -8.40
C TRP A 139 15.15 3.78 -9.93
N GLU A 140 16.35 3.83 -10.50
CA GLU A 140 16.57 3.67 -11.94
C GLU A 140 16.19 2.26 -12.41
N TYR A 141 16.61 1.23 -11.66
CA TYR A 141 16.30 -0.16 -11.99
C TYR A 141 14.79 -0.43 -12.01
N VAL A 142 14.07 -0.10 -10.94
CA VAL A 142 12.62 -0.35 -10.84
C VAL A 142 11.84 0.51 -11.85
N SER A 143 12.29 1.71 -12.13
CA SER A 143 11.70 2.60 -13.15
C SER A 143 11.83 2.01 -14.55
N SER A 144 13.03 1.54 -14.92
CA SER A 144 13.30 0.95 -16.25
C SER A 144 12.56 -0.38 -16.47
N HIS A 145 12.25 -1.11 -15.41
CA HIS A 145 11.50 -2.37 -15.44
C HIS A 145 10.00 -2.22 -15.16
N HIS A 146 9.51 -0.98 -15.00
CA HIS A 146 8.11 -0.66 -14.69
C HIS A 146 7.57 -1.40 -13.45
N ILE A 147 8.43 -1.62 -12.45
CA ILE A 147 8.05 -2.26 -11.19
C ILE A 147 7.41 -1.23 -10.27
N PRO A 148 6.14 -1.41 -9.85
CA PRO A 148 5.49 -0.48 -8.94
C PRO A 148 6.11 -0.53 -7.54
N ILE A 149 6.23 0.64 -6.91
CA ILE A 149 6.83 0.79 -5.59
C ILE A 149 5.79 1.31 -4.61
N CYS A 150 5.52 0.54 -3.55
CA CYS A 150 4.76 1.02 -2.41
C CYS A 150 5.69 1.78 -1.46
N VAL A 151 5.39 3.05 -1.23
CA VAL A 151 6.17 3.91 -0.34
C VAL A 151 5.37 4.21 0.92
N GLN A 152 5.89 3.78 2.07
CA GLN A 152 5.40 4.20 3.37
C GLN A 152 6.30 5.30 3.93
N LEU A 153 5.74 6.48 4.11
CA LEU A 153 6.35 7.61 4.82
C LEU A 153 5.25 8.47 5.46
N ARG A 154 5.65 9.49 6.21
CA ARG A 154 4.74 10.48 6.79
C ARG A 154 4.80 11.79 6.01
N SER A 155 3.81 12.67 6.22
CA SER A 155 3.67 13.95 5.50
C SER A 155 4.93 14.82 5.49
N TRP A 156 5.74 14.79 6.57
CA TRP A 156 7.02 15.49 6.63
C TRP A 156 8.10 14.94 5.65
N GLY A 157 7.90 13.74 5.09
CA GLY A 157 8.78 13.14 4.06
C GLY A 157 8.39 13.48 2.62
N LEU A 158 7.30 14.22 2.39
CA LEU A 158 6.77 14.47 1.04
C LEU A 158 7.74 15.30 0.17
N SER A 159 8.46 16.26 0.74
CA SER A 159 9.46 17.03 0.00
C SER A 159 10.64 16.17 -0.47
N ALA A 160 11.06 15.20 0.35
CA ALA A 160 12.09 14.24 -0.04
C ALA A 160 11.59 13.29 -1.14
N LEU A 161 10.32 12.84 -1.07
CA LEU A 161 9.68 12.07 -2.14
C LEU A 161 9.62 12.88 -3.44
N ALA A 162 9.24 14.16 -3.39
CA ALA A 162 9.24 15.04 -4.55
C ALA A 162 10.62 15.10 -5.20
N SER A 163 11.70 15.20 -4.41
CA SER A 163 13.07 15.20 -4.92
C SER A 163 13.43 13.91 -5.68
N VAL A 164 12.97 12.75 -5.19
CA VAL A 164 13.13 11.47 -5.90
C VAL A 164 12.36 11.47 -7.22
N LEU A 165 11.09 11.89 -7.20
CA LEU A 165 10.23 11.91 -8.38
C LEU A 165 10.75 12.89 -9.46
N HIS A 166 11.38 13.99 -9.07
CA HIS A 166 12.05 14.88 -10.00
C HIS A 166 13.26 14.23 -10.68
N ARG A 167 14.08 13.48 -9.92
CA ARG A 167 15.23 12.76 -10.50
C ARG A 167 14.82 11.56 -11.35
N HIS A 168 13.72 10.90 -10.97
CA HIS A 168 13.24 9.67 -11.58
C HIS A 168 11.77 9.79 -12.03
N PRO A 169 11.46 10.61 -13.07
CA PRO A 169 10.08 10.97 -13.44
C PRO A 169 9.25 9.80 -13.99
N LYS A 170 9.87 8.66 -14.30
CA LYS A 170 9.18 7.46 -14.79
C LYS A 170 8.85 6.46 -13.68
N LEU A 171 9.17 6.76 -12.42
CA LEU A 171 8.80 5.90 -11.29
C LEU A 171 7.29 5.76 -11.18
N ILE A 172 6.84 4.54 -10.92
CA ILE A 172 5.46 4.23 -10.57
C ILE A 172 5.43 4.05 -9.05
N VAL A 173 4.91 5.04 -8.34
CA VAL A 173 4.86 5.06 -6.87
C VAL A 173 3.43 4.95 -6.38
N LEU A 174 3.18 4.05 -5.43
CA LEU A 174 1.96 4.02 -4.62
C LEU A 174 2.30 4.51 -3.22
N LEU A 175 1.85 5.71 -2.89
CA LEU A 175 2.06 6.31 -1.58
C LEU A 175 1.04 5.76 -0.58
N ASP A 176 1.53 5.05 0.44
CA ASP A 176 0.68 4.46 1.46
C ASP A 176 -0.03 5.54 2.28
N HIS A 177 -1.34 5.40 2.44
CA HIS A 177 -2.18 6.24 3.31
C HIS A 177 -2.11 7.74 3.01
N PHE A 178 -1.82 8.15 1.77
CA PHE A 178 -1.55 9.56 1.40
C PHE A 178 -0.47 10.21 2.28
N ALA A 179 0.50 9.44 2.79
CA ALA A 179 1.48 9.86 3.79
C ALA A 179 0.86 10.36 5.12
N ARG A 180 -0.41 10.08 5.40
CA ARG A 180 -1.17 10.52 6.58
C ARG A 180 -1.02 12.03 6.85
N PRO A 181 -1.55 12.88 5.97
CA PRO A 181 -1.49 14.33 6.14
C PRO A 181 -2.33 14.76 7.35
N ASP A 182 -2.05 15.94 7.89
CA ASP A 182 -2.93 16.56 8.89
C ASP A 182 -4.21 17.04 8.20
N LEU A 183 -5.35 16.51 8.65
CA LEU A 183 -6.68 16.82 8.12
C LEU A 183 -7.54 17.61 9.11
N GLN A 184 -7.03 17.91 10.32
CA GLN A 184 -7.83 18.47 11.41
C GLN A 184 -8.39 19.85 11.09
N GLY A 185 -7.69 20.64 10.28
CA GLY A 185 -8.15 21.96 9.82
C GLY A 185 -9.38 21.92 8.92
N GLY A 186 -9.66 20.80 8.26
CA GLY A 186 -10.72 20.63 7.27
C GLY A 186 -10.47 21.43 5.99
N THR A 187 -11.49 21.61 5.17
CA THR A 187 -11.41 22.34 3.91
C THR A 187 -10.93 23.80 4.15
N PRO A 188 -9.94 24.31 3.35
CA PRO A 188 -9.42 23.77 2.08
C PRO A 188 -8.23 22.80 2.23
N TYR A 189 -7.93 22.29 3.42
CA TYR A 189 -6.81 21.37 3.73
C TYR A 189 -5.43 22.02 3.61
N SER A 190 -5.27 23.22 4.11
CA SER A 190 -4.01 23.99 4.04
C SER A 190 -2.84 23.24 4.70
N ASP A 191 -3.10 22.52 5.82
CA ASP A 191 -2.09 21.75 6.54
C ASP A 191 -1.62 20.51 5.77
N ALA A 192 -2.39 20.10 4.75
CA ALA A 192 -2.07 19.01 3.83
C ALA A 192 -1.52 19.51 2.48
N GLN A 193 -1.19 20.80 2.32
CA GLN A 193 -0.79 21.38 1.03
C GLN A 193 0.39 20.63 0.40
N GLY A 194 1.38 20.21 1.19
CA GLY A 194 2.51 19.44 0.68
C GLY A 194 2.14 18.12 -0.01
N LEU A 195 0.99 17.52 0.31
CA LEU A 195 0.45 16.39 -0.44
C LEU A 195 -0.05 16.84 -1.82
N PHE A 196 -0.81 17.93 -1.87
CA PHE A 196 -1.41 18.42 -3.11
C PHE A 196 -0.38 19.01 -4.09
N ASP A 197 0.76 19.50 -3.58
CA ASP A 197 1.88 19.97 -4.40
C ASP A 197 2.50 18.84 -5.25
N LEU A 198 2.25 17.58 -4.90
CA LEU A 198 2.69 16.42 -5.68
C LEU A 198 1.80 16.10 -6.90
N ALA A 199 0.78 16.89 -7.19
CA ALA A 199 -0.19 16.61 -8.26
C ALA A 199 0.45 16.51 -9.66
N ALA A 200 1.55 17.25 -9.90
CA ALA A 200 2.26 17.26 -11.16
C ALA A 200 2.98 15.93 -11.51
N PHE A 201 3.21 15.06 -10.52
CA PHE A 201 3.89 13.79 -10.76
C PHE A 201 2.90 12.71 -11.21
N GLU A 202 2.79 12.49 -12.50
CA GLU A 202 1.81 11.56 -13.11
C GLU A 202 1.99 10.11 -12.65
N GLY A 203 3.23 9.66 -12.41
CA GLY A 203 3.56 8.32 -11.91
C GLY A 203 3.23 8.09 -10.44
N LEU A 204 2.79 9.14 -9.72
CA LEU A 204 2.44 9.04 -8.31
C LEU A 204 0.97 8.66 -8.14
N HIS A 205 0.74 7.52 -7.52
CA HIS A 205 -0.56 6.98 -7.14
C HIS A 205 -0.67 6.91 -5.61
N PHE A 206 -1.86 6.73 -5.09
CA PHE A 206 -2.16 6.82 -3.66
C PHE A 206 -3.01 5.65 -3.21
N LYS A 207 -2.73 5.16 -1.99
CA LYS A 207 -3.61 4.20 -1.33
C LYS A 207 -4.57 4.92 -0.40
N LEU A 208 -5.85 4.86 -0.73
CA LEU A 208 -6.94 5.25 0.15
C LEU A 208 -7.20 4.12 1.14
N THR A 209 -6.92 4.36 2.40
CA THR A 209 -7.02 3.32 3.43
C THR A 209 -7.93 3.74 4.59
N THR A 210 -8.29 2.78 5.42
CA THR A 210 -9.07 3.01 6.65
C THR A 210 -8.44 4.08 7.55
N HIS A 211 -7.10 4.22 7.56
CA HIS A 211 -6.44 5.33 8.28
C HIS A 211 -6.92 6.69 7.80
N ASN A 212 -6.99 6.91 6.49
CA ASN A 212 -7.39 8.22 5.95
C ASN A 212 -8.84 8.57 6.29
N ILE A 213 -9.71 7.57 6.27
CA ILE A 213 -11.12 7.73 6.60
C ILE A 213 -11.29 8.11 8.06
N ARG A 214 -10.61 7.40 8.96
CA ARG A 214 -10.68 7.65 10.41
C ARG A 214 -9.95 8.93 10.81
N ASP A 215 -8.79 9.23 10.23
CA ASP A 215 -8.07 10.48 10.47
C ASP A 215 -8.92 11.71 10.06
N ALA A 216 -9.69 11.61 8.97
CA ALA A 216 -10.59 12.68 8.52
C ALA A 216 -11.79 12.94 9.46
N GLN A 217 -12.03 12.07 10.45
CA GLN A 217 -13.08 12.26 11.46
C GLN A 217 -12.60 12.97 12.73
N LEU A 218 -11.28 13.21 12.86
CA LEU A 218 -10.68 13.71 14.11
C LEU A 218 -10.72 15.24 14.28
N GLY A 219 -11.22 15.99 13.27
CA GLY A 219 -11.21 17.46 13.32
C GLY A 219 -12.40 18.07 12.60
N LYS A 220 -12.13 19.06 11.76
CA LYS A 220 -13.15 19.75 10.94
C LYS A 220 -13.35 19.09 9.57
N ALA A 221 -12.52 18.12 9.20
CA ALA A 221 -12.66 17.36 7.98
C ALA A 221 -13.82 16.35 8.09
N THR A 222 -14.27 15.85 6.93
CA THR A 222 -15.05 14.62 6.83
C THR A 222 -14.41 13.70 5.82
N PRO A 223 -14.59 12.37 5.91
CA PRO A 223 -14.07 11.45 4.93
C PRO A 223 -14.47 11.81 3.50
N GLU A 224 -15.75 12.17 3.29
CA GLU A 224 -16.29 12.54 1.98
C GLU A 224 -15.61 13.80 1.42
N SER A 225 -15.42 14.83 2.26
CA SER A 225 -14.81 16.09 1.82
C SER A 225 -13.34 15.92 1.47
N PHE A 226 -12.60 15.09 2.22
CA PHE A 226 -11.20 14.76 1.91
C PHE A 226 -11.10 13.94 0.63
N ILE A 227 -11.92 12.89 0.50
CA ILE A 227 -11.92 12.03 -0.69
C ILE A 227 -12.31 12.82 -1.94
N GLN A 228 -13.33 13.67 -1.85
CA GLN A 228 -13.69 14.56 -2.96
C GLN A 228 -12.53 15.48 -3.34
N ARG A 229 -11.80 16.02 -2.37
CA ARG A 229 -10.63 16.87 -2.62
C ARG A 229 -9.51 16.11 -3.33
N VAL A 230 -9.15 14.89 -2.89
CA VAL A 230 -8.08 14.13 -3.53
C VAL A 230 -8.49 13.65 -4.92
N VAL A 231 -9.74 13.28 -5.14
CA VAL A 231 -10.26 12.93 -6.47
C VAL A 231 -10.23 14.14 -7.41
N ASN A 232 -10.59 15.32 -6.94
CA ASN A 232 -10.55 16.55 -7.76
C ASN A 232 -9.12 16.95 -8.15
N VAL A 233 -8.14 16.69 -7.28
CA VAL A 233 -6.73 17.09 -7.53
C VAL A 233 -5.98 16.06 -8.33
N PHE A 234 -6.12 14.78 -7.97
CA PHE A 234 -5.31 13.71 -8.55
C PHE A 234 -6.05 12.90 -9.63
N GLY A 235 -7.38 12.92 -9.61
CA GLY A 235 -8.21 11.99 -10.39
C GLY A 235 -8.33 10.62 -9.72
N ALA A 236 -9.50 9.99 -9.87
CA ALA A 236 -9.79 8.68 -9.28
C ALA A 236 -8.86 7.57 -9.81
N SER A 237 -8.36 7.70 -11.05
CA SER A 237 -7.43 6.74 -11.67
C SER A 237 -6.05 6.68 -11.01
N ARG A 238 -5.73 7.62 -10.14
CA ARG A 238 -4.49 7.59 -9.34
C ARG A 238 -4.74 7.15 -7.88
N ILE A 239 -5.93 6.71 -7.54
CA ILE A 239 -6.30 6.31 -6.19
C ILE A 239 -6.69 4.83 -6.22
N ALA A 240 -6.07 4.01 -5.38
CA ALA A 240 -6.41 2.60 -5.19
C ALA A 240 -6.87 2.38 -3.74
N TRP A 241 -7.98 1.66 -3.56
CA TRP A 241 -8.40 1.26 -2.22
C TRP A 241 -7.47 0.21 -1.62
N GLY A 242 -7.21 0.32 -0.32
CA GLY A 242 -6.50 -0.67 0.46
C GLY A 242 -6.99 -0.66 1.90
N SER A 243 -7.34 -1.82 2.45
CA SER A 243 -7.92 -1.92 3.80
C SER A 243 -6.96 -1.51 4.91
N ASN A 244 -5.69 -1.85 4.76
CA ASN A 244 -4.69 -1.94 5.82
C ASN A 244 -5.06 -2.99 6.89
N PHE A 245 -5.83 -4.00 6.50
CA PHE A 245 -6.18 -5.13 7.37
C PHE A 245 -4.98 -6.08 7.54
N PRO A 246 -4.68 -6.61 8.72
CA PRO A 246 -5.35 -6.40 10.01
C PRO A 246 -4.74 -5.27 10.85
N ALA A 247 -3.89 -4.41 10.27
CA ALA A 247 -3.23 -3.33 11.01
C ALA A 247 -4.23 -2.29 11.55
N CYS A 248 -5.27 -1.97 10.80
CA CYS A 248 -6.43 -1.26 11.31
C CYS A 248 -7.37 -2.24 12.05
N SER A 249 -8.02 -1.77 13.11
CA SER A 249 -9.01 -2.54 13.88
C SER A 249 -10.30 -2.75 13.07
N GLY A 250 -11.05 -3.78 13.42
CA GLY A 250 -12.27 -4.21 12.75
C GLY A 250 -11.99 -5.30 11.70
N SER A 251 -13.05 -5.93 11.21
CA SER A 251 -12.98 -6.90 10.12
C SER A 251 -12.71 -6.22 8.77
N LEU A 252 -12.23 -6.99 7.81
CA LEU A 252 -12.05 -6.50 6.44
C LEU A 252 -13.36 -5.96 5.84
N GLY A 253 -14.49 -6.63 6.13
CA GLY A 253 -15.81 -6.19 5.68
C GLY A 253 -16.24 -4.85 6.29
N GLU A 254 -16.00 -4.62 7.58
CA GLU A 254 -16.27 -3.33 8.23
C GLU A 254 -15.43 -2.22 7.61
N GLN A 255 -14.14 -2.45 7.38
CA GLN A 255 -13.24 -1.48 6.75
C GLN A 255 -13.65 -1.14 5.32
N LEU A 256 -14.11 -2.14 4.55
CA LEU A 256 -14.67 -1.91 3.22
C LEU A 256 -15.95 -1.08 3.29
N GLN A 257 -16.86 -1.38 4.21
CA GLN A 257 -18.10 -0.61 4.39
C GLN A 257 -17.84 0.85 4.81
N GLU A 258 -16.88 1.10 5.70
CA GLU A 258 -16.41 2.47 6.04
C GLU A 258 -15.94 3.21 4.78
N SER A 259 -15.19 2.53 3.92
CA SER A 259 -14.65 3.12 2.69
C SER A 259 -15.75 3.40 1.66
N LEU A 260 -16.69 2.47 1.49
CA LEU A 260 -17.84 2.64 0.59
C LEU A 260 -18.74 3.79 1.05
N ALA A 261 -18.97 3.92 2.36
CA ALA A 261 -19.70 5.05 2.92
C ALA A 261 -19.02 6.37 2.59
N ALA A 262 -17.70 6.45 2.76
CA ALA A 262 -16.91 7.66 2.53
C ALA A 262 -16.83 8.06 1.04
N THR A 263 -16.99 7.10 0.12
CA THR A 263 -16.95 7.34 -1.33
C THR A 263 -18.32 7.42 -1.99
N GLN A 264 -19.41 7.26 -1.25
CA GLN A 264 -20.78 7.16 -1.80
C GLN A 264 -21.23 8.36 -2.65
N SER A 265 -20.67 9.55 -2.39
CA SER A 265 -20.97 10.77 -3.14
C SER A 265 -20.23 10.89 -4.47
N LEU A 266 -19.24 10.03 -4.71
CA LEU A 266 -18.51 9.99 -5.97
C LEU A 266 -19.34 9.35 -7.08
N LYS A 267 -19.01 9.70 -8.34
CA LYS A 267 -19.58 9.02 -9.51
C LYS A 267 -19.18 7.53 -9.49
N SER A 268 -20.06 6.65 -9.98
CA SER A 268 -19.77 5.22 -10.10
C SER A 268 -18.48 4.95 -10.85
N ALA A 269 -18.17 5.69 -11.91
CA ALA A 269 -16.93 5.54 -12.67
C ALA A 269 -15.66 5.82 -11.82
N ASP A 270 -15.73 6.78 -10.89
CA ASP A 270 -14.64 7.11 -9.97
C ASP A 270 -14.49 6.03 -8.90
N GLN A 271 -15.60 5.49 -8.39
CA GLN A 271 -15.58 4.34 -7.49
C GLN A 271 -14.98 3.11 -8.15
N ASP A 272 -15.30 2.83 -9.43
CA ASP A 272 -14.71 1.73 -10.20
C ASP A 272 -13.17 1.85 -10.28
N TRP A 273 -12.67 3.07 -10.48
CA TRP A 273 -11.23 3.32 -10.47
C TRP A 273 -10.65 2.99 -9.09
N ILE A 274 -11.20 3.56 -8.04
CA ILE A 274 -10.68 3.43 -6.67
C ILE A 274 -10.67 1.96 -6.22
N TYR A 275 -11.75 1.22 -6.46
CA TYR A 275 -11.90 -0.14 -5.93
C TYR A 275 -11.36 -1.25 -6.83
N SER A 276 -11.03 -0.96 -8.10
CA SER A 276 -10.61 -2.00 -9.04
C SER A 276 -9.61 -1.51 -10.08
N LYS A 277 -10.00 -0.59 -10.97
CA LYS A 277 -9.25 -0.31 -12.22
C LYS A 277 -7.84 0.18 -11.97
N THR A 278 -7.61 1.03 -10.95
CA THR A 278 -6.27 1.51 -10.59
C THR A 278 -5.37 0.36 -10.19
N ALA A 279 -5.87 -0.60 -9.41
CA ALA A 279 -5.11 -1.79 -9.03
C ALA A 279 -4.71 -2.62 -10.28
N HIS A 280 -5.63 -2.86 -11.21
CA HIS A 280 -5.35 -3.59 -12.45
C HIS A 280 -4.37 -2.86 -13.37
N THR A 281 -4.37 -1.52 -13.38
CA THR A 281 -3.40 -0.72 -14.13
C THR A 281 -1.99 -0.88 -13.56
N LEU A 282 -1.89 -0.83 -12.22
CA LEU A 282 -0.60 -0.91 -11.51
C LEU A 282 -0.04 -2.33 -11.46
N TYR A 283 -0.91 -3.32 -11.43
CA TYR A 283 -0.58 -4.75 -11.33
C TYR A 283 -1.32 -5.54 -12.42
N PRO A 284 -0.84 -5.52 -13.68
CA PRO A 284 -1.54 -6.18 -14.80
C PRO A 284 -1.77 -7.68 -14.59
N SER A 285 -0.93 -8.34 -13.80
CA SER A 285 -1.07 -9.76 -13.43
C SER A 285 -2.34 -10.07 -12.64
N LEU A 286 -3.01 -9.07 -12.03
CA LEU A 286 -4.34 -9.24 -11.45
C LEU A 286 -5.40 -9.68 -12.48
N SER A 287 -5.21 -9.31 -13.75
CA SER A 287 -6.13 -9.64 -14.84
C SER A 287 -5.84 -11.01 -15.48
N GLN A 288 -4.69 -11.60 -15.18
CA GLN A 288 -4.33 -12.91 -15.72
C GLN A 288 -5.07 -13.99 -14.92
N VAL A 289 -6.00 -14.67 -15.57
CA VAL A 289 -6.42 -16.01 -15.11
C VAL A 289 -5.23 -16.91 -15.45
N ILE A 290 -4.55 -17.44 -14.45
CA ILE A 290 -3.53 -18.46 -14.67
C ILE A 290 -4.27 -19.66 -15.26
N GLY A 291 -4.29 -19.75 -16.59
CA GLY A 291 -4.82 -20.91 -17.28
C GLY A 291 -4.07 -22.12 -16.78
N LEU A 292 -4.76 -23.03 -16.15
CA LEU A 292 -4.27 -24.38 -15.94
C LEU A 292 -3.83 -24.87 -17.32
N SER A 293 -2.52 -24.92 -17.56
CA SER A 293 -1.97 -25.72 -18.64
C SER A 293 -2.47 -27.14 -18.37
N GLN A 294 -3.43 -27.56 -19.18
CA GLN A 294 -3.90 -28.95 -19.16
C GLN A 294 -2.71 -29.87 -19.44
N PRO A 295 -2.67 -31.03 -18.81
CA PRO A 295 -1.59 -32.01 -18.87
C PRO A 295 -1.34 -32.54 -20.26
#